data_1ec3cbdbe40d3dac7a1ae980b80050a6
#
_entry.id   1ec3cbdbe40d3dac7a1ae980b80050a6
#
_cell.length_a   1.000
_cell.length_b   1.000
_cell.length_c   1.000
_cell.angle_alpha   90.00
_cell.angle_beta   90.00
_cell.angle_gamma   90.00
#
_symmetry.space_group_name_H-M   'P 1'
#
loop_
_entity.id
_entity.type
_entity.pdbx_description
1 polymer ?
#
loop_
_entity_poly.entity_id
_entity_poly.type
_entity_poly.pdbx_seq_one_letter_code
_entity_poly.pdbx_strand_id
1 'polypeptide(L)'
;MAIIGLDHVQLAIPQGGEPQACAFYSGLLGMAEVPKPANLSASGCWFTSGAVQVHIGVDPDFRPAKKAHPALLVDDLAGLRARLTAAGCVTRDDKPVAGYLRFFTEDPFGNRIELMQRV
;
A
#
# COMPACT_ATOMS: atom_id res chain seq x y z
N MET A 1 13.26 -14.86 23.58
CA MET A 1 13.20 -14.52 22.14
C MET A 1 12.09 -13.53 21.90
N ALA A 2 12.29 -12.62 20.98
CA ALA A 2 11.34 -11.56 20.70
C ALA A 2 11.28 -11.29 19.18
N ILE A 3 10.11 -10.84 18.72
CA ILE A 3 9.99 -10.20 17.40
C ILE A 3 10.68 -8.85 17.52
N ILE A 4 11.54 -8.51 16.56
CA ILE A 4 12.36 -7.29 16.63
C ILE A 4 12.00 -6.26 15.55
N GLY A 5 11.06 -6.56 14.67
CA GLY A 5 10.64 -5.61 13.64
C GLY A 5 9.75 -6.24 12.61
N LEU A 6 9.35 -5.43 11.66
CA LEU A 6 8.57 -5.84 10.50
C LEU A 6 9.46 -5.70 9.26
N ASP A 7 9.64 -6.78 8.50
CA ASP A 7 10.44 -6.74 7.25
C ASP A 7 9.61 -6.18 6.10
N HIS A 8 8.45 -6.74 5.87
CA HIS A 8 7.56 -6.28 4.80
C HIS A 8 6.11 -6.60 5.11
N VAL A 9 5.22 -5.97 4.36
CA VAL A 9 3.80 -6.33 4.28
C VAL A 9 3.53 -6.82 2.87
N GLN A 10 2.86 -7.95 2.74
CA GLN A 10 2.41 -8.43 1.44
C GLN A 10 0.90 -8.26 1.30
N LEU A 11 0.49 -7.69 0.17
CA LEU A 11 -0.90 -7.55 -0.22
C LEU A 11 -1.17 -8.44 -1.42
N ALA A 12 -2.39 -8.98 -1.48
CA ALA A 12 -2.80 -9.82 -2.59
C ALA A 12 -3.45 -8.97 -3.69
N ILE A 13 -3.28 -9.42 -4.93
CA ILE A 13 -3.94 -8.85 -6.09
C ILE A 13 -4.47 -9.97 -6.99
N PRO A 14 -5.43 -9.70 -7.87
CA PRO A 14 -5.86 -10.69 -8.84
C PRO A 14 -4.78 -10.90 -9.91
N GLN A 15 -4.87 -12.03 -10.60
CA GLN A 15 -3.97 -12.37 -11.69
C GLN A 15 -4.01 -11.30 -12.77
N GLY A 16 -2.83 -10.90 -13.25
CA GLY A 16 -2.69 -9.88 -14.28
C GLY A 16 -2.79 -8.44 -13.79
N GLY A 17 -2.86 -8.22 -12.46
CA GLY A 17 -3.03 -6.89 -11.89
C GLY A 17 -1.74 -6.09 -11.68
N GLU A 18 -0.58 -6.63 -12.03
CA GLU A 18 0.70 -5.96 -11.77
C GLU A 18 0.82 -4.56 -12.38
N PRO A 19 0.37 -4.29 -13.62
CA PRO A 19 0.43 -2.93 -14.15
C PRO A 19 -0.36 -1.90 -13.32
N GLN A 20 -1.54 -2.29 -12.85
CA GLN A 20 -2.36 -1.43 -11.99
C GLN A 20 -1.73 -1.24 -10.61
N ALA A 21 -1.10 -2.29 -10.06
CA ALA A 21 -0.37 -2.19 -8.80
C ALA A 21 0.80 -1.21 -8.94
N CYS A 22 1.56 -1.27 -10.03
CA CYS A 22 2.65 -0.32 -10.28
C CYS A 22 2.14 1.11 -10.39
N ALA A 23 1.03 1.34 -11.09
CA ALA A 23 0.45 2.67 -11.23
C ALA A 23 0.03 3.25 -9.86
N PHE A 24 -0.44 2.41 -8.96
CA PHE A 24 -0.86 2.85 -7.63
C PHE A 24 0.33 2.98 -6.66
N TYR A 25 1.06 1.90 -6.41
CA TYR A 25 2.10 1.89 -5.37
C TYR A 25 3.32 2.72 -5.78
N SER A 26 3.71 2.69 -7.05
CA SER A 26 4.80 3.52 -7.55
C SER A 26 4.31 4.88 -8.03
N GLY A 27 3.29 4.92 -8.87
CA GLY A 27 2.83 6.16 -9.49
C GLY A 27 2.15 7.12 -8.51
N LEU A 28 1.25 6.63 -7.67
CA LEU A 28 0.49 7.48 -6.74
C LEU A 28 1.15 7.57 -5.36
N LEU A 29 1.58 6.44 -4.79
CA LEU A 29 2.20 6.43 -3.46
C LEU A 29 3.69 6.76 -3.48
N GLY A 30 4.32 6.81 -4.66
CA GLY A 30 5.70 7.23 -4.80
C GLY A 30 6.75 6.21 -4.35
N MET A 31 6.38 4.94 -4.23
CA MET A 31 7.33 3.89 -3.90
C MET A 31 8.12 3.48 -5.13
N ALA A 32 9.36 3.04 -4.95
CA ALA A 32 10.18 2.53 -6.04
C ALA A 32 9.92 1.03 -6.23
N GLU A 33 9.67 0.61 -7.46
CA GLU A 33 9.64 -0.82 -7.76
C GLU A 33 11.06 -1.38 -7.75
N VAL A 34 11.24 -2.54 -7.11
CA VAL A 34 12.53 -3.23 -7.04
C VAL A 34 12.41 -4.64 -7.58
N PRO A 35 13.49 -5.22 -8.15
CA PRO A 35 13.44 -6.58 -8.68
C PRO A 35 13.16 -7.62 -7.58
N LYS A 36 12.36 -8.61 -7.92
CA LYS A 36 12.18 -9.79 -7.07
C LYS A 36 13.32 -10.77 -7.31
N PRO A 37 13.72 -11.55 -6.28
CA PRO A 37 14.66 -12.65 -6.50
C PRO A 37 14.16 -13.63 -7.56
N ALA A 38 15.06 -14.10 -8.43
CA ALA A 38 14.70 -14.93 -9.59
C ALA A 38 14.15 -16.31 -9.21
N ASN A 39 14.43 -16.77 -7.99
CA ASN A 39 13.97 -18.08 -7.51
C ASN A 39 12.54 -18.04 -6.94
N LEU A 40 11.94 -16.86 -6.84
CA LEU A 40 10.56 -16.70 -6.38
C LEU A 40 9.60 -16.69 -7.57
N SER A 41 8.30 -16.59 -7.29
CA SER A 41 7.27 -16.52 -8.33
C SER A 41 7.58 -15.42 -9.34
N ALA A 42 7.34 -15.70 -10.63
CA ALA A 42 7.48 -14.72 -11.69
C ALA A 42 6.41 -13.63 -11.64
N SER A 43 5.28 -13.91 -10.96
CA SER A 43 4.19 -12.93 -10.79
C SER A 43 4.38 -12.07 -9.56
N GLY A 44 3.64 -10.97 -9.50
CA GLY A 44 3.72 -10.01 -8.42
C GLY A 44 4.84 -9.00 -8.59
N CYS A 45 4.97 -8.11 -7.63
CA CYS A 45 6.00 -7.07 -7.67
C CYS A 45 6.32 -6.57 -6.26
N TRP A 46 7.50 -6.00 -6.10
CA TRP A 46 8.00 -5.47 -4.85
C TRP A 46 8.22 -3.97 -4.95
N PHE A 47 7.86 -3.25 -3.90
CA PHE A 47 8.01 -1.80 -3.80
C PHE A 47 8.70 -1.42 -2.51
N THR A 48 9.53 -0.37 -2.55
CA THR A 48 10.21 0.16 -1.37
C THR A 48 10.11 1.67 -1.32
N SER A 49 10.14 2.19 -0.09
CA SER A 49 10.36 3.61 0.19
C SER A 49 11.18 3.69 1.48
N GLY A 50 12.47 4.01 1.34
CA GLY A 50 13.39 3.89 2.47
C GLY A 50 13.41 2.45 3.00
N ALA A 51 13.18 2.27 4.30
CA ALA A 51 13.12 0.95 4.94
C ALA A 51 11.75 0.27 4.81
N VAL A 52 10.76 0.97 4.25
CA VAL A 52 9.41 0.43 4.10
C VAL A 52 9.34 -0.44 2.86
N GLN A 53 8.83 -1.67 3.00
CA GLN A 53 8.68 -2.61 1.89
C GLN A 53 7.24 -3.09 1.80
N VAL A 54 6.69 -3.01 0.60
CA VAL A 54 5.37 -3.56 0.27
C VAL A 54 5.56 -4.55 -0.87
N HIS A 55 5.17 -5.79 -0.62
CA HIS A 55 5.22 -6.86 -1.62
C HIS A 55 3.80 -7.13 -2.11
N ILE A 56 3.66 -7.37 -3.38
CA ILE A 56 2.39 -7.65 -4.03
C ILE A 56 2.44 -9.07 -4.58
N GLY A 57 1.53 -9.91 -4.11
CA GLY A 57 1.43 -11.31 -4.53
C GLY A 57 0.13 -11.58 -5.25
N VAL A 58 0.18 -12.40 -6.30
CA VAL A 58 -1.02 -12.80 -7.04
C VAL A 58 -1.70 -13.95 -6.32
N ASP A 59 -3.00 -13.81 -6.07
CA ASP A 59 -3.85 -14.84 -5.50
C ASP A 59 -4.93 -15.20 -6.52
N PRO A 60 -4.94 -16.46 -7.04
CA PRO A 60 -5.97 -16.88 -7.99
C PRO A 60 -7.40 -16.76 -7.44
N ASP A 61 -7.55 -16.88 -6.13
CA ASP A 61 -8.83 -16.72 -5.42
C ASP A 61 -8.90 -15.36 -4.73
N PHE A 62 -8.44 -14.32 -5.39
CA PHE A 62 -8.33 -12.99 -4.80
C PHE A 62 -9.65 -12.49 -4.23
N ARG A 63 -9.57 -11.99 -3.01
CA ARG A 63 -10.60 -11.17 -2.35
C ARG A 63 -9.92 -9.96 -1.73
N PRO A 64 -10.47 -8.76 -1.90
CA PRO A 64 -9.84 -7.58 -1.30
C PRO A 64 -9.88 -7.64 0.23
N ALA A 65 -8.78 -7.18 0.85
CA ALA A 65 -8.68 -7.06 2.29
C ALA A 65 -9.43 -5.79 2.71
N LYS A 66 -10.63 -5.96 3.27
CA LYS A 66 -11.48 -4.85 3.69
C LYS A 66 -11.32 -4.48 5.15
N LYS A 67 -10.76 -5.37 5.97
CA LYS A 67 -10.50 -5.14 7.39
C LYS A 67 -9.01 -5.08 7.66
N ALA A 68 -8.27 -6.13 7.30
CA ALA A 68 -6.82 -6.12 7.40
C ALA A 68 -6.25 -5.06 6.46
N HIS A 69 -5.30 -4.27 6.94
CA HIS A 69 -4.72 -3.19 6.15
C HIS A 69 -3.37 -2.77 6.71
N PRO A 70 -2.45 -2.32 5.87
CA PRO A 70 -1.26 -1.63 6.33
C PRO A 70 -1.57 -0.18 6.67
N ALA A 71 -0.83 0.40 7.60
CA ALA A 71 -0.83 1.83 7.86
C ALA A 71 0.55 2.36 7.50
N LEU A 72 0.62 3.27 6.54
CA LEU A 72 1.85 3.84 6.02
C LEU A 72 2.01 5.27 6.53
N LEU A 73 3.17 5.59 7.10
CA LEU A 73 3.48 6.93 7.54
C LEU A 73 3.98 7.74 6.36
N VAL A 74 3.47 8.97 6.22
CA VAL A 74 3.84 9.89 5.16
C VAL A 74 4.20 11.26 5.76
N ASP A 75 4.93 12.05 5.01
CA ASP A 75 5.36 13.39 5.44
C ASP A 75 4.46 14.51 4.94
N ASP A 76 3.60 14.25 3.96
CA ASP A 76 2.65 15.23 3.41
C ASP A 76 1.31 14.53 3.11
N LEU A 77 0.52 14.35 4.14
CA LEU A 77 -0.76 13.65 4.04
C LEU A 77 -1.75 14.40 3.15
N ALA A 78 -1.82 15.74 3.30
CA ALA A 78 -2.76 16.55 2.53
C ALA A 78 -2.43 16.52 1.03
N GLY A 79 -1.15 16.62 0.67
CA GLY A 79 -0.71 16.52 -0.71
C GLY A 79 -0.98 15.16 -1.33
N LEU A 80 -0.74 14.10 -0.56
CA LEU A 80 -1.04 12.73 -1.01
C LEU A 80 -2.55 12.53 -1.21
N ARG A 81 -3.36 13.03 -0.26
CA ARG A 81 -4.82 12.93 -0.40
C ARG A 81 -5.33 13.63 -1.65
N ALA A 82 -4.80 14.82 -1.94
CA ALA A 82 -5.15 15.56 -3.15
C ALA A 82 -4.80 14.77 -4.42
N ARG A 83 -3.62 14.15 -4.45
CA ARG A 83 -3.17 13.32 -5.59
C ARG A 83 -4.07 12.10 -5.79
N LEU A 84 -4.40 11.41 -4.71
CA LEU A 84 -5.27 10.23 -4.76
C LEU A 84 -6.68 10.61 -5.21
N THR A 85 -7.23 11.70 -4.69
CA THR A 85 -8.55 12.20 -5.08
C THR A 85 -8.59 12.57 -6.56
N ALA A 86 -7.56 13.26 -7.05
CA ALA A 86 -7.46 13.64 -8.46
C ALA A 86 -7.37 12.42 -9.39
N ALA A 87 -6.82 11.32 -8.91
CA ALA A 87 -6.73 10.06 -9.64
C ALA A 87 -8.01 9.21 -9.54
N GLY A 88 -9.03 9.69 -8.83
CA GLY A 88 -10.29 8.98 -8.68
C GLY A 88 -10.30 7.94 -7.56
N CYS A 89 -9.28 7.92 -6.69
CA CYS A 89 -9.25 7.02 -5.56
C CYS A 89 -10.21 7.49 -4.47
N VAL A 90 -10.87 6.55 -3.80
CA VAL A 90 -11.68 6.83 -2.63
C VAL A 90 -10.78 7.26 -1.48
N THR A 91 -11.16 8.34 -0.77
CA THR A 91 -10.51 8.74 0.47
C THR A 91 -11.58 8.91 1.54
N ARG A 92 -11.37 8.31 2.71
CA ARG A 92 -12.35 8.33 3.80
C ARG A 92 -11.68 8.71 5.10
N ASP A 93 -12.32 9.62 5.82
CA ASP A 93 -11.95 9.91 7.21
C ASP A 93 -12.51 8.81 8.14
N ASP A 94 -11.90 8.68 9.29
CA ASP A 94 -12.35 7.82 10.37
C ASP A 94 -12.12 8.55 11.69
N LYS A 95 -12.39 7.90 12.80
CA LYS A 95 -12.25 8.48 14.13
C LYS A 95 -10.84 9.03 14.33
N PRO A 96 -10.71 10.19 15.00
CA PRO A 96 -9.39 10.76 15.28
C PRO A 96 -8.52 9.85 16.12
N VAL A 97 -7.23 9.85 15.84
CA VAL A 97 -6.21 9.18 16.65
C VAL A 97 -5.25 10.26 17.15
N ALA A 98 -5.09 10.36 18.46
CA ALA A 98 -4.23 11.37 19.07
C ALA A 98 -2.79 11.27 18.54
N GLY A 99 -2.21 12.40 18.16
CA GLY A 99 -0.85 12.47 17.64
C GLY A 99 -0.72 12.20 16.14
N TYR A 100 -1.84 11.98 15.43
CA TYR A 100 -1.82 11.66 14.01
C TYR A 100 -2.93 12.38 13.25
N LEU A 101 -2.64 12.70 11.99
CA LEU A 101 -3.63 12.90 10.95
C LEU A 101 -3.68 11.63 10.13
N ARG A 102 -4.86 11.20 9.68
CA ARG A 102 -4.98 9.96 8.91
C ARG A 102 -6.22 9.92 8.05
N PHE A 103 -6.17 9.13 7.00
CA PHE A 103 -7.35 8.76 6.22
C PHE A 103 -7.14 7.36 5.64
N PHE A 104 -8.23 6.77 5.16
CA PHE A 104 -8.20 5.49 4.45
C PHE A 104 -8.42 5.71 2.97
N THR A 105 -7.74 4.90 2.17
CA THR A 105 -7.98 4.77 0.74
C THR A 105 -8.09 3.28 0.40
N GLU A 106 -8.32 2.99 -0.87
CA GLU A 106 -8.29 1.64 -1.40
C GLU A 106 -7.34 1.60 -2.57
N ASP A 107 -6.61 0.49 -2.72
CA ASP A 107 -5.81 0.27 -3.93
C ASP A 107 -6.76 -0.07 -5.11
N PRO A 108 -6.26 -0.24 -6.33
CA PRO A 108 -7.12 -0.49 -7.50
C PRO A 108 -7.99 -1.75 -7.40
N PHE A 109 -7.67 -2.63 -6.46
CA PHE A 109 -8.36 -3.92 -6.31
C PHE A 109 -9.30 -3.94 -5.10
N GLY A 110 -9.38 -2.84 -4.36
CA GLY A 110 -10.21 -2.72 -3.18
C GLY A 110 -9.54 -3.10 -1.87
N ASN A 111 -8.23 -3.33 -1.84
CA ASN A 111 -7.50 -3.51 -0.59
C ASN A 111 -7.46 -2.20 0.19
N ARG A 112 -7.76 -2.28 1.48
CA ARG A 112 -7.77 -1.10 2.36
C ARG A 112 -6.35 -0.67 2.72
N ILE A 113 -6.08 0.62 2.60
CA ILE A 113 -4.79 1.23 2.95
C ILE A 113 -5.05 2.41 3.88
N GLU A 114 -4.32 2.49 4.97
CA GLU A 114 -4.35 3.65 5.86
C GLU A 114 -3.10 4.50 5.63
N LEU A 115 -3.27 5.81 5.51
CA LEU A 115 -2.20 6.79 5.38
C LEU A 115 -2.21 7.68 6.62
N MET A 116 -1.06 7.86 7.24
CA MET A 116 -0.93 8.57 8.51
C MET A 116 0.23 9.55 8.48
N GLN A 117 0.07 10.66 9.18
CA GLN A 117 1.12 11.63 9.40
C GLN A 117 1.15 11.99 10.88
N ARG A 118 2.35 11.97 11.46
CA ARG A 118 2.52 12.43 12.85
C ARG A 118 2.39 13.94 12.94
N VAL A 119 1.76 14.39 13.99
CA VAL A 119 1.60 15.83 14.31
C VAL A 119 2.36 16.20 15.55
#